data_9356d9e98197c27c4c99934b77da0240
#
_entry.id   9356d9e98197c27c4c99934b77da0240
#
_cell.length_a   1.000
_cell.length_b   1.000
_cell.length_c   1.000
_cell.angle_alpha   90.00
_cell.angle_beta   90.00
_cell.angle_gamma   90.00
#
_symmetry.space_group_name_H-M   'P 1'
#
loop_
_entity.id
_entity.type
_entity.pdbx_description
1 polymer ?
#
loop_
_entity_poly.entity_id
_entity_poly.type
_entity_poly.pdbx_seq_one_letter_code
_entity_poly.pdbx_strand_id
1 'polypeptide(L)'
;QQVQMASFSGYKLIGVNAYSKQRKWASKLAAWITNEENQKLRFQMRGQGPSNCNAAASKEVQNSPAIAALLEQSEFSYLQRIGGKFWEPVTKFTTEILSGNPSGKNLQELLDQMVTGITAP
;
A
#
# COMPACT_ATOMS: atom_id res chain seq x y z
N GLN A 1 -4.80 -25.51 13.18
CA GLN A 1 -4.45 -25.30 11.76
C GLN A 1 -3.64 -24.03 11.64
N GLN A 2 -2.43 -24.11 11.05
CA GLN A 2 -1.71 -22.91 10.65
C GLN A 2 -2.34 -22.40 9.34
N VAL A 3 -2.81 -21.17 9.35
CA VAL A 3 -3.35 -20.51 8.17
C VAL A 3 -2.34 -19.45 7.71
N GLN A 4 -1.98 -19.48 6.42
CA GLN A 4 -1.10 -18.47 5.85
C GLN A 4 -1.79 -17.09 5.89
N MET A 5 -1.13 -16.13 6.50
CA MET A 5 -1.62 -14.75 6.55
C MET A 5 -1.57 -14.12 5.16
N ALA A 6 -2.67 -13.54 4.73
CA ALA A 6 -2.73 -12.72 3.53
C ALA A 6 -2.48 -11.24 3.86
N SER A 7 -1.93 -10.51 2.92
CA SER A 7 -1.71 -9.07 3.02
C SER A 7 -2.24 -8.32 1.79
N PHE A 8 -2.41 -7.00 1.91
CA PHE A 8 -2.69 -6.17 0.75
C PHE A 8 -1.41 -5.70 0.07
N SER A 9 -1.40 -5.75 -1.27
CA SER A 9 -0.40 -5.09 -2.09
C SER A 9 -0.86 -3.68 -2.45
N GLY A 10 -0.03 -2.68 -2.19
CA GLY A 10 -0.27 -1.30 -2.58
C GLY A 10 0.86 -0.78 -3.48
N TYR A 11 0.48 -0.02 -4.50
CA TYR A 11 1.43 0.60 -5.43
C TYR A 11 1.20 2.11 -5.48
N LYS A 12 2.30 2.87 -5.58
CA LYS A 12 2.26 4.29 -5.93
C LYS A 12 2.50 4.42 -7.42
N LEU A 13 1.50 4.93 -8.12
CA LEU A 13 1.53 5.04 -9.58
C LEU A 13 1.76 6.48 -10.00
N ILE A 14 2.47 6.65 -11.11
CA ILE A 14 2.62 7.93 -11.81
C ILE A 14 1.88 7.82 -13.13
N GLY A 15 0.83 8.61 -13.29
CA GLY A 15 0.05 8.69 -14.52
C GLY A 15 0.38 9.93 -15.32
N VAL A 16 0.28 9.81 -16.65
CA VAL A 16 0.35 10.95 -17.57
C VAL A 16 -1.06 11.30 -18.02
N ASN A 17 -1.48 12.55 -17.80
CA ASN A 17 -2.80 13.01 -18.20
C ASN A 17 -2.94 12.93 -19.71
N ALA A 18 -3.96 12.21 -20.18
CA ALA A 18 -4.27 12.03 -21.62
C ALA A 18 -4.58 13.35 -22.35
N TYR A 19 -5.06 14.35 -21.63
CA TYR A 19 -5.39 15.68 -22.19
C TYR A 19 -4.22 16.67 -22.14
N SER A 20 -3.04 16.26 -21.61
CA SER A 20 -1.87 17.12 -21.58
C SER A 20 -1.42 17.51 -22.99
N LYS A 21 -1.19 18.79 -23.22
CA LYS A 21 -0.58 19.31 -24.46
C LYS A 21 0.89 18.91 -24.59
N GLN A 22 1.52 18.46 -23.52
CA GLN A 22 2.94 18.10 -23.45
C GLN A 22 3.14 16.59 -23.12
N ARG A 23 2.28 15.72 -23.64
CA ARG A 23 2.30 14.27 -23.35
C ARG A 23 3.68 13.63 -23.52
N LYS A 24 4.41 13.98 -24.59
CA LYS A 24 5.75 13.47 -24.85
C LYS A 24 6.73 13.76 -23.69
N TRP A 25 6.73 14.98 -23.21
CA TRP A 25 7.60 15.39 -22.10
C TRP A 25 7.12 14.84 -20.76
N ALA A 26 5.82 14.82 -20.52
CA ALA A 26 5.23 14.21 -19.33
C ALA A 26 5.55 12.71 -19.24
N SER A 27 5.49 11.98 -20.36
CA SER A 27 5.89 10.56 -20.41
C SER A 27 7.38 10.36 -20.14
N LYS A 28 8.24 11.21 -20.69
CA LYS A 28 9.68 11.16 -20.38
C LYS A 28 9.96 11.44 -18.90
N LEU A 29 9.26 12.41 -18.31
CA LEU A 29 9.37 12.72 -16.88
C LEU A 29 8.89 11.52 -16.01
N ALA A 30 7.75 10.95 -16.35
CA ALA A 30 7.24 9.77 -15.65
C ALA A 30 8.23 8.60 -15.70
N ALA A 31 8.78 8.31 -16.89
CA ALA A 31 9.80 7.28 -17.08
C ALA A 31 11.10 7.60 -16.29
N TRP A 32 11.51 8.84 -16.25
CA TRP A 32 12.70 9.25 -15.49
C TRP A 32 12.48 9.10 -13.98
N ILE A 33 11.34 9.56 -13.44
CA ILE A 33 11.01 9.43 -12.01
C ILE A 33 10.95 7.96 -11.57
N THR A 34 10.55 7.06 -12.48
CA THR A 34 10.38 5.63 -12.19
C THR A 34 11.52 4.76 -12.68
N ASN A 35 12.63 5.35 -13.14
CA ASN A 35 13.78 4.58 -13.58
C ASN A 35 14.52 3.91 -12.40
N GLU A 36 15.44 3.03 -12.70
CA GLU A 36 16.21 2.25 -11.72
C GLU A 36 16.92 3.15 -10.69
N GLU A 37 17.64 4.19 -11.15
CA GLU A 37 18.43 5.07 -10.30
C GLU A 37 17.55 5.82 -9.29
N ASN A 38 16.46 6.42 -9.76
CA ASN A 38 15.54 7.16 -8.91
C ASN A 38 14.78 6.26 -7.93
N GLN A 39 14.51 5.01 -8.30
CA GLN A 39 13.92 4.05 -7.37
C GLN A 39 14.92 3.59 -6.30
N LYS A 40 16.19 3.37 -6.64
CA LYS A 40 17.26 3.14 -5.65
C LYS A 40 17.42 4.32 -4.70
N LEU A 41 17.49 5.53 -5.23
CA LEU A 41 17.59 6.75 -4.42
C LEU A 41 16.39 6.88 -3.46
N ARG A 42 15.17 6.60 -3.93
CA ARG A 42 13.97 6.62 -3.09
C ARG A 42 14.00 5.56 -2.00
N PHE A 43 14.51 4.38 -2.30
CA PHE A 43 14.74 3.35 -1.29
C PHE A 43 15.72 3.84 -0.22
N GLN A 44 16.87 4.40 -0.61
CA GLN A 44 17.87 4.94 0.32
C GLN A 44 17.31 6.04 1.22
N MET A 45 16.53 6.96 0.66
CA MET A 45 16.01 8.11 1.39
C MET A 45 14.76 7.82 2.22
N ARG A 46 13.94 6.84 1.82
CA ARG A 46 12.59 6.62 2.37
C ARG A 46 12.28 5.19 2.75
N GLY A 47 13.18 4.23 2.49
CA GLY A 47 12.92 2.81 2.73
C GLY A 47 11.80 2.21 1.85
N GLN A 48 11.40 2.88 0.77
CA GLN A 48 10.32 2.41 -0.09
C GLN A 48 10.87 1.36 -1.07
N GLY A 49 10.31 0.16 -1.04
CA GLY A 49 10.71 -0.92 -1.92
C GLY A 49 10.52 -0.55 -3.40
N PRO A 50 11.53 -0.79 -4.24
CA PRO A 50 11.46 -0.51 -5.67
C PRO A 50 10.61 -1.54 -6.42
N SER A 51 9.89 -1.11 -7.45
CA SER A 51 9.18 -1.98 -8.39
C SER A 51 10.01 -2.34 -9.63
N ASN A 52 11.10 -1.62 -9.88
CA ASN A 52 12.05 -1.94 -10.93
C ASN A 52 12.84 -3.20 -10.55
N CYS A 53 12.86 -4.22 -11.43
CA CYS A 53 13.48 -5.51 -11.16
C CYS A 53 14.99 -5.40 -10.83
N ASN A 54 15.75 -4.56 -11.55
CA ASN A 54 17.18 -4.37 -11.30
C ASN A 54 17.41 -3.66 -9.95
N ALA A 55 16.60 -2.65 -9.64
CA ALA A 55 16.70 -1.96 -8.36
C ALA A 55 16.32 -2.92 -7.21
N ALA A 56 15.28 -3.73 -7.36
CA ALA A 56 14.88 -4.73 -6.37
C ALA A 56 15.96 -5.81 -6.16
N ALA A 57 16.66 -6.21 -7.20
CA ALA A 57 17.74 -7.20 -7.13
C ALA A 57 19.06 -6.64 -6.55
N SER A 58 19.17 -5.34 -6.30
CA SER A 58 20.38 -4.74 -5.72
C SER A 58 20.66 -5.28 -4.33
N LYS A 59 21.95 -5.47 -3.99
CA LYS A 59 22.37 -5.97 -2.67
C LYS A 59 21.83 -5.11 -1.52
N GLU A 60 21.75 -3.82 -1.72
CA GLU A 60 21.25 -2.87 -0.72
C GLU A 60 19.77 -3.12 -0.37
N VAL A 61 18.94 -3.35 -1.39
CA VAL A 61 17.52 -3.66 -1.21
C VAL A 61 17.34 -5.06 -0.61
N GLN A 62 18.08 -6.05 -1.12
CA GLN A 62 18.00 -7.44 -0.65
C GLN A 62 18.46 -7.62 0.80
N ASN A 63 19.39 -6.79 1.28
CA ASN A 63 19.84 -6.80 2.65
C ASN A 63 18.90 -6.08 3.64
N SER A 64 17.81 -5.47 3.16
CA SER A 64 16.80 -4.84 4.02
C SER A 64 15.84 -5.90 4.58
N PRO A 65 15.80 -6.14 5.90
CA PRO A 65 14.90 -7.15 6.49
C PRO A 65 13.43 -6.87 6.20
N ALA A 66 13.04 -5.59 6.17
CA ALA A 66 11.67 -5.17 5.87
C ALA A 66 11.27 -5.51 4.42
N ILE A 67 12.17 -5.30 3.45
CA ILE A 67 11.92 -5.62 2.05
C ILE A 67 11.96 -7.13 1.82
N ALA A 68 12.88 -7.85 2.46
CA ALA A 68 12.92 -9.31 2.40
C ALA A 68 11.59 -9.92 2.86
N ALA A 69 11.07 -9.47 4.01
CA ALA A 69 9.77 -9.91 4.51
C ALA A 69 8.61 -9.57 3.56
N LEU A 70 8.62 -8.39 2.92
CA LEU A 70 7.62 -8.02 1.92
C LEU A 70 7.70 -8.90 0.67
N LEU A 71 8.91 -9.27 0.23
CA LEU A 71 9.09 -10.15 -0.92
C LEU A 71 8.60 -11.57 -0.63
N GLU A 72 8.93 -12.14 0.53
CA GLU A 72 8.40 -13.43 0.98
C GLU A 72 6.88 -13.42 1.08
N GLN A 73 6.29 -12.33 1.60
CA GLN A 73 4.85 -12.19 1.74
C GLN A 73 4.13 -11.92 0.39
N SER A 74 4.86 -11.52 -0.65
CA SER A 74 4.27 -11.07 -1.93
C SER A 74 3.41 -12.13 -2.62
N GLU A 75 3.76 -13.42 -2.50
CA GLU A 75 3.00 -14.53 -3.05
C GLU A 75 1.61 -14.67 -2.42
N PHE A 76 1.44 -14.17 -1.19
CA PHE A 76 0.20 -14.23 -0.42
C PHE A 76 -0.49 -12.86 -0.34
N SER A 77 -0.10 -11.92 -1.19
CA SER A 77 -0.66 -10.58 -1.19
C SER A 77 -1.65 -10.37 -2.33
N TYR A 78 -2.68 -9.61 -2.05
CA TYR A 78 -3.78 -9.33 -2.98
C TYR A 78 -3.95 -7.83 -3.16
N LEU A 79 -4.29 -7.41 -4.38
CA LEU A 79 -4.67 -6.03 -4.62
C LEU A 79 -5.97 -5.72 -3.89
N GLN A 80 -5.99 -4.62 -3.14
CA GLN A 80 -7.21 -4.14 -2.54
C GLN A 80 -8.18 -3.68 -3.63
N ARG A 81 -9.30 -4.37 -3.74
CA ARG A 81 -10.35 -4.07 -4.72
C ARG A 81 -11.56 -3.39 -4.11
N ILE A 82 -11.57 -3.20 -2.80
CA ILE A 82 -12.63 -2.52 -2.06
C ILE A 82 -12.43 -1.01 -2.27
N GLY A 83 -13.47 -0.33 -2.72
CA GLY A 83 -13.42 1.10 -3.05
C GLY A 83 -13.19 2.02 -1.85
N GLY A 84 -13.35 3.34 -2.06
CA GLY A 84 -13.01 4.37 -1.07
C GLY A 84 -13.74 4.30 0.28
N LYS A 85 -14.80 3.50 0.38
CA LYS A 85 -15.55 3.30 1.63
C LYS A 85 -14.84 2.40 2.67
N PHE A 86 -13.75 1.73 2.31
CA PHE A 86 -13.04 0.84 3.25
C PHE A 86 -12.31 1.61 4.35
N TRP A 87 -11.56 2.64 3.99
CA TRP A 87 -10.59 3.25 4.90
C TRP A 87 -11.22 4.01 6.07
N GLU A 88 -12.29 4.74 5.84
CA GLU A 88 -12.92 5.55 6.89
C GLU A 88 -13.53 4.67 8.00
N PRO A 89 -14.37 3.66 7.71
CA PRO A 89 -14.90 2.78 8.75
C PRO A 89 -13.81 2.02 9.50
N VAL A 90 -12.77 1.53 8.80
CA VAL A 90 -11.65 0.82 9.42
C VAL A 90 -10.86 1.76 10.33
N THR A 91 -10.60 2.99 9.90
CA THR A 91 -9.90 3.99 10.73
C THR A 91 -10.69 4.31 11.99
N LYS A 92 -12.02 4.51 11.88
CA LYS A 92 -12.88 4.76 13.04
C LYS A 92 -12.83 3.59 14.02
N PHE A 93 -13.00 2.36 13.53
CA PHE A 93 -12.92 1.16 14.36
C PHE A 93 -11.56 1.04 15.07
N THR A 94 -10.46 1.16 14.32
CA THR A 94 -9.12 1.03 14.86
C THR A 94 -8.81 2.12 15.89
N THR A 95 -9.21 3.36 15.61
CA THR A 95 -9.00 4.48 16.54
C THR A 95 -9.77 4.27 17.84
N GLU A 96 -11.01 3.80 17.75
CA GLU A 96 -11.84 3.51 18.94
C GLU A 96 -11.17 2.44 19.83
N ILE A 97 -10.68 1.36 19.22
CA ILE A 97 -10.00 0.29 19.97
C ILE A 97 -8.68 0.79 20.59
N LEU A 98 -7.84 1.49 19.81
CA LEU A 98 -6.56 1.99 20.30
C LEU A 98 -6.69 3.07 21.37
N SER A 99 -7.82 3.79 21.39
CA SER A 99 -8.13 4.80 22.42
C SER A 99 -8.77 4.22 23.68
N GLY A 100 -8.83 2.89 23.80
CA GLY A 100 -9.40 2.22 24.97
C GLY A 100 -10.92 2.15 24.97
N ASN A 101 -11.55 2.21 23.81
CA ASN A 101 -13.00 2.11 23.62
C ASN A 101 -13.81 3.18 24.39
N PRO A 102 -13.58 4.46 24.13
CA PRO A 102 -14.24 5.56 24.86
C PRO A 102 -15.76 5.57 24.73
N SER A 103 -16.32 4.98 23.66
CA SER A 103 -17.77 4.87 23.48
C SER A 103 -18.42 3.84 24.41
N GLY A 104 -17.64 2.93 25.01
CA GLY A 104 -18.15 1.83 25.84
C GLY A 104 -18.98 0.79 25.11
N LYS A 105 -19.03 0.80 23.78
CA LYS A 105 -19.72 -0.19 22.96
C LYS A 105 -19.00 -1.54 23.03
N ASN A 106 -19.75 -2.65 22.88
CA ASN A 106 -19.09 -3.92 22.81
C ASN A 106 -18.33 -4.10 21.47
N LEU A 107 -17.33 -4.97 21.48
CA LEU A 107 -16.44 -5.15 20.33
C LEU A 107 -17.20 -5.64 19.08
N GLN A 108 -18.20 -6.50 19.25
CA GLN A 108 -19.02 -7.00 18.14
C GLN A 108 -19.81 -5.87 17.48
N GLU A 109 -20.40 -4.99 18.29
CA GLU A 109 -21.14 -3.82 17.79
C GLU A 109 -20.24 -2.88 16.97
N LEU A 110 -19.02 -2.62 17.45
CA LEU A 110 -18.04 -1.81 16.73
C LEU A 110 -17.63 -2.46 15.41
N LEU A 111 -17.43 -3.76 15.40
CA LEU A 111 -17.10 -4.53 14.21
C LEU A 111 -18.26 -4.51 13.19
N ASP A 112 -19.49 -4.71 13.63
CA ASP A 112 -20.67 -4.66 12.78
C ASP A 112 -20.89 -3.29 12.16
N GLN A 113 -20.65 -2.22 12.92
CA GLN A 113 -20.67 -0.85 12.40
C GLN A 113 -19.59 -0.62 11.34
N MET A 114 -18.39 -1.13 11.54
CA MET A 114 -17.31 -1.07 10.55
C MET A 114 -17.72 -1.81 9.26
N VAL A 115 -18.18 -3.04 9.36
CA VAL A 115 -18.61 -3.85 8.21
C VAL A 115 -19.76 -3.16 7.46
N THR A 116 -20.76 -2.67 8.18
CA THR A 116 -21.88 -1.92 7.61
C THR A 116 -21.40 -0.68 6.85
N GLY A 117 -20.44 0.06 7.41
CA GLY A 117 -19.86 1.22 6.76
C GLY A 117 -19.09 0.89 5.47
N ILE A 118 -18.40 -0.25 5.43
CA ILE A 118 -17.67 -0.73 4.25
C ILE A 118 -18.63 -1.19 3.15
N THR A 119 -19.70 -1.87 3.53
CA THR A 119 -20.63 -2.53 2.59
C THR A 119 -21.83 -1.68 2.19
N ALA A 120 -21.99 -0.51 2.81
CA ALA A 120 -23.07 0.42 2.47
C ALA A 120 -23.04 0.79 0.97
N PRO A 121 -24.19 0.89 0.28
CA PRO A 121 -24.29 1.23 -1.14
C PRO A 121 -23.76 2.64 -1.48
#